data_ff457abca95775a8d237027328d7a512
#
_entry.id   ff457abca95775a8d237027328d7a512
#
_cell.length_a   1.000
_cell.length_b   1.000
_cell.length_c   1.000
_cell.angle_alpha   90.00
_cell.angle_beta   90.00
_cell.angle_gamma   90.00
#
_symmetry.space_group_name_H-M   'P 1'
#
loop_
_entity.id
_entity.type
_entity.pdbx_description
1 polymer ?
#
loop_
_entity_poly.entity_id
_entity_poly.type
_entity_poly.pdbx_seq_one_letter_code
_entity_poly.pdbx_strand_id
1 'polypeptide(L)'
;MSMNLRYRGGFYSYKDVLYEVDIYQEGFSGEVQQVGFGESPVEIEWQETDKLEPVQSSSVTVQLFSDNDRQFVDLYTVKAGSVRLDVYREGSLYWSGTLDTELYEEPFSYKDGYCVELTFSDFAMLDRLKWNVRGFISMDQIIRKALDMSGVKYSAIDTRISTKTSSGASGSVYKAVSVLGDNFFDEDDKPMTMREVLDETLRPFSLRMI
;
A
#
# COMPACT_ATOMS: atom_id res chain seq x y z
N MET A 1 -9.31 13.21 6.23
CA MET A 1 -8.34 14.29 6.08
C MET A 1 -7.58 14.07 4.79
N SER A 2 -7.03 15.13 4.16
CA SER A 2 -6.27 14.99 2.90
C SER A 2 -4.84 14.54 3.18
N MET A 3 -4.31 13.67 2.32
CA MET A 3 -2.89 13.31 2.27
C MET A 3 -2.16 14.35 1.43
N ASN A 4 -1.24 15.10 2.03
CA ASN A 4 -0.49 16.15 1.37
C ASN A 4 0.99 15.77 1.29
N LEU A 5 1.62 16.14 0.18
CA LEU A 5 3.05 15.88 -0.05
C LEU A 5 3.87 16.67 0.97
N ARG A 6 4.78 15.97 1.66
CA ARG A 6 5.66 16.55 2.66
C ARG A 6 7.12 16.51 2.25
N TYR A 7 7.60 15.36 1.81
CA TYR A 7 8.96 15.18 1.35
C TYR A 7 8.98 14.67 -0.08
N ARG A 8 9.96 15.14 -0.84
CA ARG A 8 10.22 14.70 -2.21
C ARG A 8 11.72 14.56 -2.43
N GLY A 9 12.12 13.54 -3.13
CA GLY A 9 13.48 13.35 -3.60
C GLY A 9 13.52 12.53 -4.88
N GLY A 10 14.68 12.48 -5.52
CA GLY A 10 14.87 11.67 -6.72
C GLY A 10 16.31 11.22 -6.84
N PHE A 11 16.49 10.08 -7.50
CA PHE A 11 17.81 9.52 -7.78
C PHE A 11 17.80 8.75 -9.10
N TYR A 12 18.97 8.54 -9.65
CA TYR A 12 19.15 7.69 -10.83
C TYR A 12 19.70 6.33 -10.43
N SER A 13 19.12 5.27 -10.99
CA SER A 13 19.64 3.93 -10.83
C SER A 13 20.94 3.76 -11.62
N TYR A 14 21.65 2.64 -11.39
CA TYR A 14 22.85 2.26 -12.17
C TYR A 14 22.64 2.25 -13.70
N LYS A 15 21.40 2.11 -14.16
CA LYS A 15 21.03 2.11 -15.59
C LYS A 15 20.46 3.44 -16.07
N ASP A 16 20.75 4.53 -15.39
CA ASP A 16 20.26 5.88 -15.70
C ASP A 16 18.71 6.01 -15.73
N VAL A 17 18.01 5.14 -15.00
CA VAL A 17 16.55 5.23 -14.84
C VAL A 17 16.24 6.15 -13.67
N LEU A 18 15.42 7.18 -13.91
CA LEU A 18 14.99 8.10 -12.87
C LEU A 18 13.95 7.45 -11.96
N TYR A 19 14.21 7.53 -10.65
CA TYR A 19 13.25 7.23 -9.60
C TYR A 19 12.96 8.48 -8.79
N GLU A 20 11.68 8.72 -8.50
CA GLU A 20 11.21 9.80 -7.64
C GLU A 20 10.48 9.18 -6.45
N VAL A 21 10.68 9.75 -5.27
CA VAL A 21 10.13 9.29 -4.00
C VAL A 21 9.35 10.44 -3.39
N ASP A 22 8.06 10.24 -3.21
CA ASP A 22 7.14 11.20 -2.60
C ASP A 22 6.59 10.63 -1.30
N ILE A 23 6.79 11.33 -0.17
CA ILE A 23 6.23 10.98 1.12
C ILE A 23 5.10 11.95 1.45
N TYR A 24 3.92 11.40 1.63
CA TYR A 24 2.69 12.12 1.98
C TYR A 24 2.35 11.92 3.44
N GLN A 25 1.82 12.95 4.07
CA GLN A 25 1.34 12.90 5.44
C GLN A 25 -0.06 13.47 5.56
N GLU A 26 -0.92 12.78 6.32
CA GLU A 26 -2.28 13.23 6.60
C GLU A 26 -2.26 14.53 7.41
N GLY A 27 -3.00 15.53 6.94
CA GLY A 27 -3.15 16.81 7.63
C GLY A 27 -1.92 17.74 7.56
N PHE A 28 -0.86 17.37 6.85
CA PHE A 28 0.27 18.27 6.63
C PHE A 28 -0.13 19.50 5.80
N SER A 29 0.34 20.67 6.20
CA SER A 29 0.03 21.96 5.56
C SER A 29 1.27 22.84 5.33
N GLY A 30 2.47 22.29 5.54
CA GLY A 30 3.74 22.99 5.32
C GLY A 30 4.20 22.97 3.86
N GLU A 31 5.36 23.54 3.61
CA GLU A 31 6.04 23.49 2.32
C GLU A 31 6.67 22.12 2.10
N VAL A 32 6.70 21.68 0.83
CA VAL A 32 7.35 20.42 0.43
C VAL A 32 8.85 20.55 0.62
N GLN A 33 9.45 19.64 1.36
CA GLN A 33 10.88 19.60 1.60
C GLN A 33 11.57 18.62 0.66
N GLN A 34 12.72 19.04 0.11
CA GLN A 34 13.59 18.15 -0.66
C GLN A 34 14.39 17.28 0.29
N VAL A 35 14.55 16.00 -0.05
CA VAL A 35 15.33 15.05 0.75
C VAL A 35 16.40 14.38 -0.12
N GLY A 36 17.54 14.14 0.51
CA GLY A 36 18.61 13.30 -0.04
C GLY A 36 18.45 11.84 0.37
N PHE A 37 19.24 10.98 -0.25
CA PHE A 37 19.23 9.54 -0.01
C PHE A 37 20.61 9.05 0.42
N GLY A 38 20.62 7.92 1.14
CA GLY A 38 21.82 7.16 1.44
C GLY A 38 22.33 6.35 0.25
N GLU A 39 23.24 5.40 0.53
CA GLU A 39 23.85 4.54 -0.50
C GLU A 39 22.85 3.59 -1.17
N SER A 40 21.85 3.13 -0.41
CA SER A 40 20.74 2.30 -0.90
C SER A 40 19.42 3.05 -0.83
N PRO A 41 19.14 3.94 -1.79
CA PRO A 41 18.00 4.85 -1.71
C PRO A 41 16.66 4.19 -1.47
N VAL A 42 16.37 3.09 -2.17
CA VAL A 42 15.11 2.36 -2.11
C VAL A 42 15.38 0.88 -2.31
N GLU A 43 14.95 0.07 -1.37
CA GLU A 43 14.98 -1.39 -1.45
C GLU A 43 13.56 -1.93 -1.37
N ILE A 44 13.18 -2.77 -2.35
CA ILE A 44 11.84 -3.36 -2.43
C ILE A 44 11.96 -4.85 -2.20
N GLU A 45 11.27 -5.34 -1.17
CA GLU A 45 11.19 -6.75 -0.85
C GLU A 45 9.78 -7.29 -1.09
N TRP A 46 9.70 -8.36 -1.87
CA TRP A 46 8.45 -9.11 -2.07
C TRP A 46 8.42 -10.28 -1.12
N GLN A 47 7.37 -10.39 -0.32
CA GLN A 47 7.23 -11.51 0.59
C GLN A 47 7.13 -12.81 -0.20
N GLU A 48 7.94 -13.81 0.20
CA GLU A 48 7.77 -15.17 -0.29
C GLU A 48 6.51 -15.76 0.35
N THR A 49 5.44 -15.80 -0.43
CA THR A 49 4.17 -16.39 -0.01
C THR A 49 3.91 -17.69 -0.73
N ASP A 50 3.06 -18.55 -0.15
CA ASP A 50 2.54 -19.73 -0.85
C ASP A 50 1.94 -19.29 -2.20
N LYS A 51 2.14 -20.11 -3.24
CA LYS A 51 1.60 -19.86 -4.59
C LYS A 51 0.08 -19.71 -4.61
N LEU A 52 -0.60 -20.21 -3.60
CA LEU A 52 -2.06 -20.13 -3.43
C LEU A 52 -2.53 -18.97 -2.57
N GLU A 53 -1.63 -18.16 -2.03
CA GLU A 53 -2.00 -17.00 -1.24
C GLU A 53 -2.51 -15.86 -2.15
N PRO A 54 -3.78 -15.42 -1.95
CA PRO A 54 -4.42 -14.48 -2.87
C PRO A 54 -3.81 -13.08 -2.84
N VAL A 55 -3.28 -12.63 -1.68
CA VAL A 55 -2.71 -11.29 -1.51
C VAL A 55 -1.23 -11.39 -1.21
N GLN A 56 -0.40 -11.00 -2.17
CA GLN A 56 1.05 -10.92 -1.99
C GLN A 56 1.42 -9.51 -1.54
N SER A 57 1.95 -9.41 -0.34
CA SER A 57 2.45 -8.15 0.21
C SER A 57 3.90 -7.90 -0.19
N SER A 58 4.26 -6.62 -0.22
CA SER A 58 5.64 -6.16 -0.36
C SER A 58 5.95 -5.08 0.66
N SER A 59 7.23 -4.89 0.92
CA SER A 59 7.74 -3.80 1.74
C SER A 59 8.79 -3.01 0.98
N VAL A 60 8.89 -1.73 1.32
CA VAL A 60 9.92 -0.84 0.80
C VAL A 60 10.63 -0.18 1.96
N THR A 61 11.94 -0.32 1.99
CA THR A 61 12.81 0.45 2.87
C THR A 61 13.42 1.60 2.09
N VAL A 62 13.22 2.81 2.59
CA VAL A 62 13.81 4.03 2.03
C VAL A 62 14.87 4.54 2.98
N GLN A 63 16.08 4.76 2.48
CA GLN A 63 17.19 5.31 3.24
C GLN A 63 17.30 6.81 2.94
N LEU A 64 16.76 7.64 3.85
CA LEU A 64 16.78 9.09 3.75
C LEU A 64 17.99 9.68 4.49
N PHE A 65 18.61 10.69 3.87
CA PHE A 65 19.65 11.45 4.54
C PHE A 65 19.03 12.55 5.41
N SER A 66 19.40 12.58 6.69
CA SER A 66 18.96 13.56 7.68
C SER A 66 20.07 14.56 7.94
N ASP A 67 19.81 15.84 7.66
CA ASP A 67 20.72 16.95 7.94
C ASP A 67 20.63 17.43 9.39
N ASN A 68 19.54 17.10 10.08
CA ASN A 68 19.24 17.57 11.41
C ASN A 68 18.85 16.43 12.34
N ASP A 69 19.14 16.57 13.61
CA ASP A 69 18.70 15.63 14.63
C ASP A 69 17.17 15.48 14.61
N ARG A 70 16.71 14.22 14.53
CA ARG A 70 15.30 13.84 14.57
C ARG A 70 14.43 14.51 13.49
N GLN A 71 14.96 14.73 12.29
CA GLN A 71 14.27 15.41 11.20
C GLN A 71 12.96 14.72 10.81
N PHE A 72 12.89 13.40 10.87
CA PHE A 72 11.76 12.60 10.43
C PHE A 72 10.87 12.07 11.55
N VAL A 73 11.14 12.47 12.81
CA VAL A 73 10.43 11.95 13.99
C VAL A 73 8.91 12.13 13.93
N ASP A 74 8.45 13.20 13.34
CA ASP A 74 7.03 13.53 13.24
C ASP A 74 6.26 12.79 12.11
N LEU A 75 6.96 11.96 11.31
CA LEU A 75 6.33 10.95 10.46
C LEU A 75 5.78 9.78 11.31
N TYR A 76 6.35 9.54 12.48
CA TYR A 76 5.94 8.48 13.40
C TYR A 76 4.74 8.91 14.23
N THR A 77 3.58 8.76 13.64
CA THR A 77 2.31 9.05 14.29
C THR A 77 1.71 7.75 14.85
N VAL A 78 0.92 7.88 15.91
CA VAL A 78 0.18 6.74 16.50
C VAL A 78 -0.86 6.17 15.54
N LYS A 79 -1.27 6.96 14.53
CA LYS A 79 -2.29 6.57 13.57
C LYS A 79 -1.66 5.84 12.38
N ALA A 80 -1.87 4.54 12.31
CA ALA A 80 -1.48 3.74 11.15
C ALA A 80 -2.12 4.28 9.87
N GLY A 81 -1.37 4.25 8.75
CA GLY A 81 -1.84 4.73 7.45
C GLY A 81 -1.87 6.26 7.28
N SER A 82 -1.38 7.03 8.27
CA SER A 82 -1.30 8.49 8.18
C SER A 82 -0.12 9.01 7.35
N VAL A 83 0.84 8.16 7.03
CA VAL A 83 1.98 8.46 6.17
C VAL A 83 2.03 7.44 5.04
N ARG A 84 2.16 7.94 3.80
CA ARG A 84 2.22 7.11 2.60
C ARG A 84 3.46 7.47 1.78
N LEU A 85 4.10 6.45 1.25
CA LEU A 85 5.17 6.54 0.26
C LEU A 85 4.61 6.20 -1.12
N ASP A 86 4.91 7.02 -2.11
CA ASP A 86 4.74 6.72 -3.52
C ASP A 86 6.12 6.73 -4.19
N VAL A 87 6.48 5.65 -4.84
CA VAL A 87 7.70 5.55 -5.66
C VAL A 87 7.30 5.59 -7.13
N TYR A 88 7.92 6.48 -7.88
CA TYR A 88 7.72 6.61 -9.32
C TYR A 88 8.97 6.16 -10.06
N ARG A 89 8.78 5.54 -11.19
CA ARG A 89 9.82 5.17 -12.14
C ARG A 89 9.50 5.81 -13.47
N GLU A 90 10.41 6.67 -13.97
CA GLU A 90 10.19 7.42 -15.21
C GLU A 90 8.82 8.13 -15.23
N GLY A 91 8.44 8.75 -14.12
CA GLY A 91 7.16 9.46 -13.94
C GLY A 91 5.93 8.57 -13.79
N SER A 92 6.05 7.24 -13.88
CA SER A 92 4.94 6.30 -13.67
C SER A 92 4.97 5.74 -12.25
N LEU A 93 3.81 5.64 -11.61
CA LEU A 93 3.71 5.03 -10.28
C LEU A 93 4.22 3.58 -10.37
N TYR A 94 5.24 3.28 -9.57
CA TYR A 94 5.88 1.98 -9.53
C TYR A 94 5.51 1.20 -8.26
N TRP A 95 5.44 1.89 -7.12
CA TRP A 95 5.06 1.29 -5.84
C TRP A 95 4.39 2.32 -4.93
N SER A 96 3.51 1.86 -4.04
CA SER A 96 2.87 2.69 -3.01
C SER A 96 2.58 1.87 -1.77
N GLY A 97 2.83 2.45 -0.58
CA GLY A 97 2.55 1.80 0.70
C GLY A 97 2.51 2.79 1.85
N THR A 98 2.15 2.30 3.03
CA THR A 98 2.02 3.09 4.26
C THR A 98 3.16 2.80 5.22
N LEU A 99 3.58 3.81 5.98
CA LEU A 99 4.67 3.70 6.95
C LEU A 99 4.35 2.66 8.03
N ASP A 100 5.31 1.78 8.27
CA ASP A 100 5.29 0.90 9.43
C ASP A 100 5.87 1.64 10.65
N THR A 101 4.99 2.03 11.55
CA THR A 101 5.35 2.85 12.72
C THR A 101 6.02 2.06 13.85
N GLU A 102 6.09 0.74 13.75
CA GLU A 102 6.70 -0.12 14.76
C GLU A 102 8.22 -0.29 14.56
N LEU A 103 8.74 0.05 13.38
CA LEU A 103 10.13 -0.20 12.97
C LEU A 103 11.01 1.06 12.94
N TYR A 104 10.69 2.09 13.74
CA TYR A 104 11.51 3.30 13.77
C TYR A 104 12.80 3.12 14.58
N GLU A 105 13.91 3.29 13.91
CA GLU A 105 15.21 3.43 14.53
C GLU A 105 15.93 4.67 13.97
N GLU A 106 16.46 5.51 14.83
CA GLU A 106 17.27 6.65 14.44
C GLU A 106 18.65 6.55 15.09
N PRO A 107 19.74 6.54 14.29
CA PRO A 107 21.08 6.48 14.85
C PRO A 107 21.41 7.74 15.62
N PHE A 108 22.05 7.58 16.76
CA PHE A 108 22.55 8.71 17.53
C PHE A 108 23.86 9.22 16.90
N SER A 109 23.78 10.26 16.07
CA SER A 109 24.93 10.87 15.43
C SER A 109 24.90 12.38 15.57
N TYR A 110 26.06 12.97 15.86
CA TYR A 110 26.18 14.41 16.13
C TYR A 110 26.80 15.22 15.01
N LYS A 111 27.43 14.58 14.04
CA LYS A 111 28.23 15.29 13.04
C LYS A 111 27.89 14.83 11.65
N ASP A 112 27.81 15.75 10.73
CA ASP A 112 27.79 15.57 9.28
C ASP A 112 26.57 14.84 8.70
N GLY A 113 25.44 14.80 9.42
CA GLY A 113 24.23 14.11 9.00
C GLY A 113 24.31 12.58 9.18
N TYR A 114 23.19 11.90 8.98
CA TYR A 114 23.10 10.44 9.06
C TYR A 114 21.92 9.93 8.21
N CYS A 115 21.94 8.65 7.90
CA CYS A 115 20.82 8.03 7.20
C CYS A 115 19.80 7.46 8.19
N VAL A 116 18.53 7.67 7.88
CA VAL A 116 17.37 7.10 8.58
C VAL A 116 16.67 6.14 7.64
N GLU A 117 16.39 4.95 8.09
CA GLU A 117 15.64 3.95 7.34
C GLU A 117 14.17 4.00 7.72
N LEU A 118 13.33 4.17 6.73
CA LEU A 118 11.87 4.17 6.86
C LEU A 118 11.31 2.97 6.10
N THR A 119 10.61 2.08 6.80
CA THR A 119 9.98 0.92 6.18
C THR A 119 8.50 1.18 5.95
N PHE A 120 8.05 0.88 4.75
CA PHE A 120 6.67 1.00 4.31
C PHE A 120 6.16 -0.34 3.80
N SER A 121 4.88 -0.60 3.99
CA SER A 121 4.22 -1.82 3.52
C SER A 121 2.97 -1.48 2.72
N ASP A 122 2.70 -2.24 1.66
CA ASP A 122 1.54 -1.99 0.78
C ASP A 122 0.22 -2.43 1.41
N PHE A 123 0.10 -3.68 1.85
CA PHE A 123 -1.16 -4.26 2.29
C PHE A 123 -1.26 -4.56 3.80
N ALA A 124 -0.32 -4.08 4.63
CA ALA A 124 -0.37 -4.30 6.08
C ALA A 124 -1.66 -3.76 6.74
N MET A 125 -2.23 -2.69 6.18
CA MET A 125 -3.48 -2.12 6.68
C MET A 125 -4.68 -3.05 6.55
N LEU A 126 -4.68 -3.99 5.59
CA LEU A 126 -5.80 -4.91 5.36
C LEU A 126 -6.06 -5.85 6.55
N ASP A 127 -5.06 -6.14 7.36
CA ASP A 127 -5.19 -6.97 8.57
C ASP A 127 -5.85 -6.23 9.73
N ARG A 128 -5.75 -4.90 9.73
CA ARG A 128 -6.31 -4.03 10.77
C ARG A 128 -7.73 -3.55 10.44
N LEU A 129 -8.07 -3.48 9.17
CA LEU A 129 -9.36 -2.99 8.70
C LEU A 129 -10.42 -4.08 8.75
N LYS A 130 -11.61 -3.72 9.24
CA LYS A 130 -12.74 -4.64 9.37
C LYS A 130 -13.78 -4.41 8.29
N TRP A 131 -14.36 -5.50 7.80
CA TRP A 131 -15.47 -5.47 6.86
C TRP A 131 -16.70 -4.78 7.48
N ASN A 132 -17.41 -3.98 6.68
CA ASN A 132 -18.55 -3.20 7.18
C ASN A 132 -19.70 -3.09 6.16
N VAL A 133 -19.76 -3.99 5.17
CA VAL A 133 -20.81 -3.96 4.15
C VAL A 133 -21.77 -5.12 4.34
N ARG A 134 -23.06 -4.82 4.28
CA ARG A 134 -24.16 -5.78 4.29
C ARG A 134 -24.83 -5.81 2.92
N GLY A 135 -25.56 -6.90 2.63
CA GLY A 135 -26.26 -7.08 1.37
C GLY A 135 -25.34 -7.45 0.21
N PHE A 136 -25.88 -7.40 -1.00
CA PHE A 136 -25.15 -7.83 -2.20
C PHE A 136 -24.11 -6.81 -2.63
N ILE A 137 -22.89 -7.26 -2.90
CA ILE A 137 -21.77 -6.47 -3.38
C ILE A 137 -21.01 -7.25 -4.46
N SER A 138 -20.59 -6.59 -5.56
CA SER A 138 -19.78 -7.24 -6.58
C SER A 138 -18.35 -7.44 -6.13
N MET A 139 -17.68 -8.46 -6.68
CA MET A 139 -16.25 -8.71 -6.41
C MET A 139 -15.38 -7.50 -6.78
N ASP A 140 -15.69 -6.80 -7.87
CA ASP A 140 -15.00 -5.55 -8.27
C ASP A 140 -15.12 -4.48 -7.19
N GLN A 141 -16.28 -4.32 -6.58
CA GLN A 141 -16.49 -3.38 -5.48
C GLN A 141 -15.74 -3.78 -4.20
N ILE A 142 -15.63 -5.09 -3.90
CA ILE A 142 -14.85 -5.57 -2.75
C ILE A 142 -13.37 -5.21 -2.94
N ILE A 143 -12.80 -5.51 -4.11
CA ILE A 143 -11.39 -5.22 -4.41
C ILE A 143 -11.12 -3.71 -4.34
N ARG A 144 -11.97 -2.87 -4.97
CA ARG A 144 -11.83 -1.42 -4.90
C ARG A 144 -11.89 -0.91 -3.47
N LYS A 145 -12.86 -1.40 -2.70
CA LYS A 145 -12.99 -1.02 -1.29
C LYS A 145 -11.75 -1.38 -0.49
N ALA A 146 -11.18 -2.57 -0.71
CA ALA A 146 -9.96 -2.99 -0.05
C ALA A 146 -8.78 -2.08 -0.40
N LEU A 147 -8.58 -1.76 -1.68
CA LEU A 147 -7.53 -0.85 -2.15
C LEU A 147 -7.72 0.56 -1.60
N ASP A 148 -8.93 1.10 -1.68
CA ASP A 148 -9.22 2.45 -1.16
C ASP A 148 -8.99 2.56 0.35
N MET A 149 -9.30 1.48 1.10
CA MET A 149 -9.11 1.44 2.55
C MET A 149 -7.65 1.17 2.94
N SER A 150 -6.87 0.45 2.14
CA SER A 150 -5.46 0.16 2.44
C SER A 150 -4.59 1.42 2.49
N GLY A 151 -5.04 2.50 1.84
CA GLY A 151 -4.31 3.77 1.74
C GLY A 151 -3.24 3.79 0.66
N VAL A 152 -3.01 2.68 -0.06
CA VAL A 152 -2.09 2.64 -1.20
C VAL A 152 -2.67 3.38 -2.40
N LYS A 153 -1.80 3.96 -3.20
CA LYS A 153 -2.17 4.57 -4.48
C LYS A 153 -2.09 3.52 -5.58
N TYR A 154 -3.09 3.49 -6.45
CA TYR A 154 -3.08 2.65 -7.64
C TYR A 154 -3.54 3.45 -8.86
N SER A 155 -3.03 3.12 -10.04
CA SER A 155 -3.38 3.81 -11.29
C SER A 155 -4.54 3.14 -12.02
N ALA A 156 -4.62 1.81 -11.95
CA ALA A 156 -5.66 1.02 -12.59
C ALA A 156 -5.82 -0.34 -11.91
N ILE A 157 -7.01 -0.92 -12.02
CA ILE A 157 -7.26 -2.32 -11.70
C ILE A 157 -7.39 -3.06 -13.02
N ASP A 158 -6.42 -3.92 -13.31
CA ASP A 158 -6.44 -4.77 -14.52
C ASP A 158 -6.97 -6.16 -14.15
N THR A 159 -8.19 -6.44 -14.54
CA THR A 159 -8.82 -7.76 -14.40
C THR A 159 -8.85 -8.45 -15.75
N ARG A 160 -7.75 -9.11 -16.12
CA ARG A 160 -7.62 -9.78 -17.42
C ARG A 160 -8.49 -11.01 -17.60
N ILE A 161 -9.30 -11.35 -16.62
CA ILE A 161 -10.21 -12.49 -16.69
C ILE A 161 -11.51 -12.05 -17.34
N SER A 162 -11.67 -12.37 -18.61
CA SER A 162 -12.95 -12.28 -19.30
C SER A 162 -13.62 -13.63 -19.33
N THR A 163 -14.88 -13.68 -18.90
CA THR A 163 -15.71 -14.88 -18.95
C THR A 163 -16.93 -14.63 -19.82
N LYS A 164 -17.38 -15.69 -20.51
CA LYS A 164 -18.73 -15.75 -21.06
C LYS A 164 -19.62 -16.39 -20.01
N THR A 165 -20.63 -15.68 -19.57
CA THR A 165 -21.66 -16.25 -18.70
C THR A 165 -22.65 -17.08 -19.52
N SER A 166 -23.43 -17.95 -18.88
CA SER A 166 -24.48 -18.74 -19.53
C SER A 166 -25.57 -17.87 -20.18
N SER A 167 -25.70 -16.61 -19.74
CA SER A 167 -26.62 -15.62 -20.35
C SER A 167 -26.02 -14.93 -21.59
N GLY A 168 -24.82 -15.28 -22.03
CA GLY A 168 -24.15 -14.67 -23.18
C GLY A 168 -23.49 -13.33 -22.90
N ALA A 169 -23.57 -12.80 -21.67
CA ALA A 169 -22.86 -11.57 -21.29
C ALA A 169 -21.36 -11.83 -21.29
N SER A 170 -20.59 -10.96 -21.94
CA SER A 170 -19.13 -10.96 -21.92
C SER A 170 -18.63 -9.84 -21.02
N GLY A 171 -17.59 -10.10 -20.24
CA GLY A 171 -16.98 -9.10 -19.37
C GLY A 171 -16.10 -9.69 -18.28
N SER A 172 -15.66 -8.82 -17.37
CA SER A 172 -14.89 -9.25 -16.21
C SER A 172 -15.75 -10.07 -15.25
N VAL A 173 -15.26 -11.21 -14.81
CA VAL A 173 -15.91 -12.03 -13.78
C VAL A 173 -16.16 -11.22 -12.49
N TYR A 174 -15.26 -10.33 -12.13
CA TYR A 174 -15.38 -9.49 -10.95
C TYR A 174 -16.61 -8.57 -10.94
N LYS A 175 -17.04 -8.13 -12.13
CA LYS A 175 -18.24 -7.28 -12.28
C LYS A 175 -19.52 -8.12 -12.37
N ALA A 176 -19.41 -9.36 -12.87
CA ALA A 176 -20.54 -10.24 -13.10
C ALA A 176 -20.96 -11.03 -11.85
N VAL A 177 -20.01 -11.31 -10.94
CA VAL A 177 -20.26 -12.07 -9.71
C VAL A 177 -20.47 -11.12 -8.55
N SER A 178 -21.58 -11.32 -7.84
CA SER A 178 -21.87 -10.65 -6.56
C SER A 178 -21.93 -11.68 -5.45
N VAL A 179 -21.47 -11.29 -4.27
CA VAL A 179 -21.54 -12.07 -3.04
C VAL A 179 -22.37 -11.32 -2.02
N LEU A 180 -22.93 -12.05 -1.06
CA LEU A 180 -23.64 -11.45 0.05
C LEU A 180 -22.61 -11.00 1.10
N GLY A 181 -22.52 -9.69 1.34
CA GLY A 181 -21.55 -9.11 2.29
C GLY A 181 -21.71 -9.60 3.72
N ASP A 182 -22.90 -10.08 4.06
CA ASP A 182 -23.22 -10.69 5.36
C ASP A 182 -22.42 -11.97 5.61
N ASN A 183 -21.97 -12.68 4.58
CA ASN A 183 -21.15 -13.88 4.69
C ASN A 183 -19.76 -13.62 5.30
N PHE A 184 -19.35 -12.37 5.37
CA PHE A 184 -18.07 -11.95 5.97
C PHE A 184 -18.19 -11.52 7.43
N PHE A 185 -19.23 -12.00 8.10
CA PHE A 185 -19.43 -11.88 9.55
C PHE A 185 -19.57 -13.28 10.14
N ASP A 186 -19.02 -13.48 11.34
CA ASP A 186 -19.16 -14.73 12.06
C ASP A 186 -20.55 -14.88 12.74
N GLU A 187 -20.76 -15.99 13.45
CA GLU A 187 -22.01 -16.28 14.15
C GLU A 187 -22.32 -15.27 15.27
N ASP A 188 -21.29 -14.60 15.80
CA ASP A 188 -21.41 -13.53 16.81
C ASP A 188 -21.56 -12.14 16.19
N ASP A 189 -21.78 -12.04 14.87
CA ASP A 189 -21.86 -10.79 14.11
C ASP A 189 -20.56 -9.96 14.10
N LYS A 190 -19.41 -10.61 14.31
CA LYS A 190 -18.09 -9.98 14.22
C LYS A 190 -17.59 -9.98 12.79
N PRO A 191 -17.15 -8.83 12.28
CA PRO A 191 -16.66 -8.76 10.90
C PRO A 191 -15.26 -9.37 10.72
N MET A 192 -15.05 -10.04 9.62
CA MET A 192 -13.73 -10.43 9.12
C MET A 192 -12.83 -9.21 8.89
N THR A 193 -11.52 -9.43 8.85
CA THR A 193 -10.57 -8.43 8.35
C THR A 193 -10.74 -8.27 6.85
N MET A 194 -10.28 -7.15 6.31
CA MET A 194 -10.34 -6.93 4.87
C MET A 194 -9.47 -7.93 4.10
N ARG A 195 -8.35 -8.39 4.70
CA ARG A 195 -7.50 -9.44 4.13
C ARG A 195 -8.27 -10.77 4.03
N GLU A 196 -8.92 -11.21 5.12
CA GLU A 196 -9.74 -12.43 5.12
C GLU A 196 -10.83 -12.36 4.04
N VAL A 197 -11.50 -11.20 3.90
CA VAL A 197 -12.53 -11.00 2.85
C VAL A 197 -11.94 -11.14 1.46
N LEU A 198 -10.75 -10.58 1.21
CA LEU A 198 -10.06 -10.74 -0.08
C LEU A 198 -9.67 -12.18 -0.34
N ASP A 199 -9.15 -12.87 0.66
CA ASP A 199 -8.76 -14.27 0.57
C ASP A 199 -9.95 -15.14 0.19
N GLU A 200 -11.08 -15.00 0.89
CA GLU A 200 -12.32 -15.72 0.58
C GLU A 200 -12.90 -15.37 -0.80
N THR A 201 -12.67 -14.14 -1.27
CA THR A 201 -13.19 -13.68 -2.56
C THR A 201 -12.31 -14.11 -3.73
N LEU A 202 -10.99 -14.14 -3.58
CA LEU A 202 -10.04 -14.41 -4.67
C LEU A 202 -9.66 -15.89 -4.79
N ARG A 203 -9.51 -16.58 -3.65
CA ARG A 203 -9.07 -17.98 -3.60
C ARG A 203 -9.92 -18.97 -4.43
N PRO A 204 -11.27 -18.89 -4.44
CA PRO A 204 -12.11 -19.80 -5.25
C PRO A 204 -11.85 -19.69 -6.74
N PHE A 205 -11.32 -18.57 -7.21
CA PHE A 205 -11.02 -18.34 -8.62
C PHE A 205 -9.54 -18.48 -8.95
N SER A 206 -8.72 -18.92 -7.98
CA SER A 206 -7.25 -18.99 -8.11
C SER A 206 -6.63 -17.66 -8.56
N LEU A 207 -7.17 -16.56 -8.07
CA LEU A 207 -6.74 -15.22 -8.41
C LEU A 207 -5.77 -14.71 -7.37
N ARG A 208 -4.84 -13.85 -7.82
CA ARG A 208 -3.82 -13.25 -6.99
C ARG A 208 -3.78 -11.74 -7.20
N MET A 209 -3.69 -11.00 -6.11
CA MET A 209 -3.43 -9.57 -6.09
C MET A 209 -1.95 -9.35 -5.75
N ILE A 210 -1.25 -8.61 -6.59
CA ILE A 210 0.17 -8.24 -6.46
C ILE A 210 0.36 -6.76 -6.72
#